data_2e9a7dba3a326e1046421d1b788762af
#
_entry.id   2e9a7dba3a326e1046421d1b788762af
#
_cell.length_a   1.000
_cell.length_b   1.000
_cell.length_c   1.000
_cell.angle_alpha   90.00
_cell.angle_beta   90.00
_cell.angle_gamma   90.00
#
_symmetry.space_group_name_H-M   'P 1'
#
loop_
_entity.id
_entity.type
_entity.pdbx_description
1 polymer ?
#
loop_
_entity_poly.entity_id
_entity_poly.type
_entity_poly.pdbx_seq_one_letter_code
_entity_poly.pdbx_strand_id
1 'polypeptide(L)'
;MNSVRPRRHFITTIGQISAVALLPASLARAIDACTQGPIRIDSLGGPGTYTDDTSVPLGPAALDDAHKSGLSAVNVTVSGVGSYARNHDETIKNIAYWNAQIAAHSDRLMQVRTAADLESARCSGKLGLIYGFQDATPMGEDLDRVDMFRDLGVRIFQLTYNRRNLVGDGCLEPGNAGLSTFGRKLVDKLNERKALVDLSHAGERTTLEAIEASKVPIAISHTGCAALAPLPRNKTDNELKKLADKGGYVGIYLMPFLRSKGQPMAADLIAHLEHAIDVCGEDHVGIGSDGVISPIAVTPEFKKKFADEVNDRRKRGISAPGEDPDVYTFIPDLNRADRFARIAELLSARKHSDVRIEKILGGNFARLLKDVWGD
;
A
#
# COMPACT_ATOMS: atom_id res chain seq x y z
N MET A 1 21.12 -52.54 -73.71
CA MET A 1 19.94 -51.92 -74.26
C MET A 1 19.04 -51.52 -73.12
N ASN A 2 19.31 -50.38 -72.55
CA ASN A 2 18.63 -49.97 -71.33
C ASN A 2 17.85 -48.67 -71.57
N SER A 3 16.55 -48.78 -71.48
CA SER A 3 15.65 -47.66 -71.58
C SER A 3 15.60 -46.89 -70.22
N VAL A 4 16.01 -45.65 -70.28
CA VAL A 4 15.91 -44.72 -69.12
C VAL A 4 14.57 -44.00 -69.24
N ARG A 5 13.71 -44.12 -68.20
CA ARG A 5 12.45 -43.35 -68.09
C ARG A 5 12.78 -42.07 -67.25
N PRO A 6 12.21 -40.90 -67.62
CA PRO A 6 12.42 -39.67 -66.87
C PRO A 6 11.56 -39.60 -65.55
N ARG A 7 12.14 -39.15 -64.50
CA ARG A 7 11.47 -38.87 -63.21
C ARG A 7 10.72 -37.55 -63.31
N ARG A 8 9.41 -37.57 -63.06
CA ARG A 8 8.57 -36.42 -62.90
C ARG A 8 8.83 -35.81 -61.48
N HIS A 9 9.24 -34.54 -61.40
CA HIS A 9 9.29 -33.79 -60.16
C HIS A 9 7.88 -33.31 -59.81
N PHE A 10 7.35 -33.77 -58.67
CA PHE A 10 6.19 -33.18 -58.02
C PHE A 10 6.66 -32.02 -57.17
N ILE A 11 6.26 -30.80 -57.51
CA ILE A 11 6.42 -29.64 -56.67
C ILE A 11 5.22 -29.63 -55.70
N THR A 12 5.46 -29.95 -54.43
CA THR A 12 4.46 -29.83 -53.36
C THR A 12 4.55 -28.41 -52.81
N THR A 13 3.58 -27.60 -53.17
CA THR A 13 3.37 -26.27 -52.57
C THR A 13 2.84 -26.47 -51.14
N ILE A 14 3.67 -26.21 -50.13
CA ILE A 14 3.24 -26.18 -48.74
C ILE A 14 2.56 -24.82 -48.49
N GLY A 15 1.23 -24.84 -48.48
CA GLY A 15 0.44 -23.71 -48.01
C GLY A 15 0.66 -23.48 -46.51
N GLN A 16 1.22 -22.34 -46.15
CA GLN A 16 1.25 -21.89 -44.74
C GLN A 16 -0.18 -21.58 -44.30
N ILE A 17 -0.75 -22.45 -43.49
CA ILE A 17 -2.00 -22.17 -42.75
C ILE A 17 -1.57 -21.36 -41.52
N SER A 18 -1.76 -20.04 -41.57
CA SER A 18 -1.68 -19.21 -40.40
C SER A 18 -2.86 -19.55 -39.49
N ALA A 19 -2.58 -20.29 -38.42
CA ALA A 19 -3.55 -20.52 -37.36
C ALA A 19 -3.71 -19.22 -36.60
N VAL A 20 -4.71 -18.42 -36.95
CA VAL A 20 -5.21 -17.34 -36.09
C VAL A 20 -5.91 -18.03 -34.93
N ALA A 21 -5.24 -18.05 -33.76
CA ALA A 21 -5.85 -18.49 -32.52
C ALA A 21 -7.01 -17.54 -32.19
N LEU A 22 -8.23 -17.96 -32.48
CA LEU A 22 -9.45 -17.31 -32.03
C LEU A 22 -9.52 -17.46 -30.50
N LEU A 23 -9.14 -16.41 -29.78
CA LEU A 23 -9.45 -16.28 -28.33
C LEU A 23 -10.98 -16.45 -28.18
N PRO A 24 -11.45 -17.20 -27.18
CA PRO A 24 -12.88 -17.34 -26.93
C PRO A 24 -13.51 -15.96 -26.76
N ALA A 25 -14.62 -15.72 -27.44
CA ALA A 25 -15.33 -14.42 -27.45
C ALA A 25 -15.71 -13.88 -26.07
N SER A 26 -15.71 -14.73 -25.03
CA SER A 26 -15.88 -14.34 -23.63
C SER A 26 -14.67 -13.60 -23.05
N LEU A 27 -13.44 -13.98 -23.44
CA LEU A 27 -12.23 -13.26 -23.01
C LEU A 27 -12.06 -11.92 -23.75
N ALA A 28 -12.36 -11.89 -25.04
CA ALA A 28 -12.33 -10.65 -25.83
C ALA A 28 -13.36 -9.62 -25.32
N ARG A 29 -14.55 -10.06 -24.90
CA ARG A 29 -15.57 -9.18 -24.28
C ARG A 29 -15.17 -8.66 -22.89
N ALA A 30 -14.35 -9.38 -22.13
CA ALA A 30 -13.87 -8.91 -20.81
C ALA A 30 -12.83 -7.79 -20.95
N ILE A 31 -12.05 -7.79 -22.02
CA ILE A 31 -11.00 -6.76 -22.27
C ILE A 31 -11.64 -5.47 -22.80
N ASP A 32 -12.73 -5.55 -23.57
CA ASP A 32 -13.42 -4.38 -24.14
C ASP A 32 -14.38 -3.68 -23.17
N ALA A 33 -14.64 -4.22 -21.98
CA ALA A 33 -15.69 -3.77 -21.06
C ALA A 33 -15.18 -2.91 -19.88
N CYS A 34 -13.87 -2.70 -19.72
CA CYS A 34 -13.34 -1.90 -18.62
C CYS A 34 -13.34 -0.40 -18.99
N THR A 35 -14.49 0.23 -18.91
CA THR A 35 -14.67 1.69 -19.12
C THR A 35 -14.38 2.52 -17.85
N GLN A 36 -13.93 1.88 -16.78
CA GLN A 36 -13.60 2.55 -15.53
C GLN A 36 -12.34 3.43 -15.72
N GLY A 37 -12.31 4.57 -15.03
CA GLY A 37 -11.19 5.51 -15.07
C GLY A 37 -9.85 4.90 -14.61
N PRO A 38 -8.80 5.73 -14.47
CA PRO A 38 -7.47 5.28 -14.07
C PRO A 38 -7.50 4.59 -12.70
N ILE A 39 -6.55 3.67 -12.49
CA ILE A 39 -6.41 2.96 -11.22
C ILE A 39 -6.10 3.93 -10.08
N ARG A 40 -6.81 3.81 -8.97
CA ARG A 40 -6.58 4.59 -7.75
C ARG A 40 -6.36 3.65 -6.58
N ILE A 41 -5.22 3.80 -5.91
CA ILE A 41 -4.84 2.93 -4.81
C ILE A 41 -4.38 3.77 -3.62
N ASP A 42 -4.95 3.51 -2.46
CA ASP A 42 -4.41 3.99 -1.19
C ASP A 42 -3.39 2.95 -0.68
N SER A 43 -2.11 3.31 -0.63
CA SER A 43 -1.06 2.38 -0.25
C SER A 43 -1.02 2.05 1.24
N LEU A 44 -1.80 2.74 2.07
CA LEU A 44 -2.20 2.36 3.42
C LEU A 44 -3.45 3.13 3.85
N GLY A 45 -4.47 2.41 4.26
CA GLY A 45 -5.74 2.95 4.75
C GLY A 45 -6.75 1.83 4.94
N GLY A 46 -8.04 2.15 4.98
CA GLY A 46 -9.06 1.11 5.07
C GLY A 46 -10.49 1.63 4.97
N PRO A 47 -11.43 0.79 4.52
CA PRO A 47 -12.83 1.10 4.65
C PRO A 47 -13.26 1.03 6.12
N GLY A 48 -14.22 1.84 6.50
CA GLY A 48 -14.77 1.88 7.86
C GLY A 48 -14.73 3.26 8.46
N THR A 49 -15.07 3.32 9.74
CA THR A 49 -15.04 4.53 10.56
C THR A 49 -13.81 4.50 11.46
N TYR A 50 -13.52 5.61 12.15
CA TYR A 50 -12.41 5.74 13.09
C TYR A 50 -12.62 4.85 14.35
N THR A 51 -12.65 3.55 14.14
CA THR A 51 -12.62 2.55 15.22
C THR A 51 -11.98 1.29 14.65
N ASP A 52 -10.82 0.90 15.17
CA ASP A 52 -10.16 -0.37 14.84
C ASP A 52 -10.90 -1.58 15.46
N ASP A 53 -12.19 -1.45 15.71
CA ASP A 53 -12.97 -2.49 16.34
C ASP A 53 -13.43 -3.54 15.31
N THR A 54 -12.60 -4.57 15.11
CA THR A 54 -12.91 -5.72 14.27
C THR A 54 -14.05 -6.61 14.82
N SER A 55 -14.69 -6.24 15.94
CA SER A 55 -15.93 -6.86 16.42
C SER A 55 -17.18 -6.30 15.72
N VAL A 56 -17.07 -5.13 15.08
CA VAL A 56 -18.19 -4.45 14.42
C VAL A 56 -18.10 -4.64 12.91
N PRO A 57 -19.10 -5.28 12.26
CA PRO A 57 -19.14 -5.39 10.80
C PRO A 57 -19.21 -4.02 10.11
N LEU A 58 -18.74 -3.96 8.86
CA LEU A 58 -18.88 -2.77 8.03
C LEU A 58 -20.37 -2.45 7.80
N GLY A 59 -20.77 -1.27 8.23
CA GLY A 59 -22.14 -0.80 8.01
C GLY A 59 -22.35 -0.28 6.57
N PRO A 60 -23.64 -0.14 6.13
CA PRO A 60 -23.95 0.37 4.78
C PRO A 60 -23.29 1.69 4.45
N ALA A 61 -23.21 2.63 5.39
CA ALA A 61 -22.58 3.93 5.19
C ALA A 61 -21.08 3.81 4.86
N ALA A 62 -20.36 2.92 5.55
CA ALA A 62 -18.94 2.68 5.27
C ALA A 62 -18.71 2.05 3.89
N LEU A 63 -19.61 1.16 3.46
CA LEU A 63 -19.59 0.58 2.12
C LEU A 63 -19.93 1.60 1.03
N ASP A 64 -20.87 2.49 1.29
CA ASP A 64 -21.23 3.58 0.38
C ASP A 64 -20.08 4.59 0.26
N ASP A 65 -19.40 4.92 1.36
CA ASP A 65 -18.23 5.78 1.34
C ASP A 65 -17.05 5.11 0.62
N ALA A 66 -16.85 3.80 0.80
CA ALA A 66 -15.86 3.04 0.04
C ALA A 66 -16.12 3.13 -1.48
N HIS A 67 -17.35 3.01 -1.92
CA HIS A 67 -17.72 3.18 -3.33
C HIS A 67 -17.52 4.64 -3.80
N LYS A 68 -17.97 5.64 -3.02
CA LYS A 68 -17.79 7.06 -3.33
C LYS A 68 -16.33 7.50 -3.39
N SER A 69 -15.43 6.79 -2.70
CA SER A 69 -14.00 7.10 -2.71
C SER A 69 -13.39 7.02 -4.11
N GLY A 70 -13.97 6.20 -4.98
CA GLY A 70 -13.44 5.91 -6.32
C GLY A 70 -12.11 5.15 -6.29
N LEU A 71 -11.73 4.57 -5.14
CA LEU A 71 -10.55 3.72 -5.03
C LEU A 71 -10.80 2.37 -5.69
N SER A 72 -9.81 1.90 -6.46
CA SER A 72 -9.76 0.54 -6.99
C SER A 72 -9.27 -0.45 -5.93
N ALA A 73 -8.32 -0.03 -5.10
CA ALA A 73 -7.80 -0.87 -4.02
C ALA A 73 -7.26 -0.04 -2.84
N VAL A 74 -7.13 -0.69 -1.69
CA VAL A 74 -6.50 -0.13 -0.50
C VAL A 74 -5.70 -1.22 0.24
N ASN A 75 -4.52 -0.86 0.74
CA ASN A 75 -3.73 -1.71 1.63
C ASN A 75 -4.30 -1.59 3.05
N VAL A 76 -4.95 -2.65 3.54
CA VAL A 76 -5.53 -2.69 4.88
C VAL A 76 -4.59 -3.39 5.86
N THR A 77 -4.44 -2.80 7.03
CA THR A 77 -3.65 -3.40 8.11
C THR A 77 -4.36 -4.60 8.70
N VAL A 78 -3.72 -5.77 8.61
CA VAL A 78 -4.21 -6.99 9.26
C VAL A 78 -3.33 -7.41 10.43
N SER A 79 -2.13 -6.87 10.60
CA SER A 79 -1.26 -7.19 11.73
C SER A 79 -1.76 -6.53 13.02
N GLY A 80 -1.60 -7.22 14.15
CA GLY A 80 -1.53 -6.55 15.45
C GLY A 80 -0.26 -5.69 15.52
N VAL A 81 -0.30 -4.59 16.26
CA VAL A 81 0.82 -3.66 16.43
C VAL A 81 1.07 -3.32 17.91
N GLY A 82 2.32 -3.08 18.26
CA GLY A 82 2.70 -2.54 19.58
C GLY A 82 2.62 -3.53 20.76
N SER A 83 2.32 -4.82 20.55
CA SER A 83 2.29 -5.83 21.61
C SER A 83 2.75 -7.19 21.10
N TYR A 84 3.99 -7.56 21.38
CA TYR A 84 4.57 -8.85 20.97
C TYR A 84 3.72 -10.07 21.37
N ALA A 85 3.20 -10.10 22.59
CA ALA A 85 2.54 -11.28 23.16
C ALA A 85 1.23 -11.66 22.45
N ARG A 86 0.55 -10.70 21.82
CA ARG A 86 -0.79 -10.90 21.24
C ARG A 86 -0.86 -10.67 19.73
N ASN A 87 0.17 -10.11 19.13
CA ASN A 87 0.12 -9.66 17.73
C ASN A 87 -0.18 -10.79 16.74
N HIS A 88 0.30 -12.02 16.99
CA HIS A 88 -0.01 -13.17 16.14
C HIS A 88 -1.51 -13.47 16.13
N ASP A 89 -2.12 -13.64 17.32
CA ASP A 89 -3.53 -14.00 17.43
C ASP A 89 -4.45 -12.86 16.97
N GLU A 90 -4.08 -11.62 17.25
CA GLU A 90 -4.78 -10.44 16.73
C GLU A 90 -4.71 -10.39 15.21
N THR A 91 -3.58 -10.72 14.60
CA THR A 91 -3.43 -10.78 13.14
C THR A 91 -4.36 -11.84 12.52
N ILE A 92 -4.44 -13.04 13.12
CA ILE A 92 -5.34 -14.09 12.64
C ILE A 92 -6.81 -13.63 12.75
N LYS A 93 -7.21 -12.99 13.86
CA LYS A 93 -8.56 -12.44 14.03
C LYS A 93 -8.88 -11.35 13.00
N ASN A 94 -7.93 -10.46 12.73
CA ASN A 94 -8.11 -9.39 11.74
C ASN A 94 -8.25 -9.96 10.32
N ILE A 95 -7.46 -10.97 9.96
CA ILE A 95 -7.61 -11.68 8.67
C ILE A 95 -8.98 -12.35 8.59
N ALA A 96 -9.42 -13.03 9.65
CA ALA A 96 -10.74 -13.67 9.70
C ALA A 96 -11.87 -12.63 9.57
N TYR A 97 -11.75 -11.48 10.23
CA TYR A 97 -12.70 -10.38 10.11
C TYR A 97 -12.81 -9.90 8.65
N TRP A 98 -11.70 -9.56 8.00
CA TRP A 98 -11.75 -9.08 6.62
C TRP A 98 -12.26 -10.12 5.64
N ASN A 99 -11.92 -11.40 5.83
CA ASN A 99 -12.49 -12.48 5.03
C ASN A 99 -14.01 -12.56 5.19
N ALA A 100 -14.53 -12.39 6.41
CA ALA A 100 -15.97 -12.36 6.67
C ALA A 100 -16.64 -11.14 6.02
N GLN A 101 -16.01 -9.93 6.08
CA GLN A 101 -16.54 -8.74 5.42
C GLN A 101 -16.58 -8.90 3.89
N ILE A 102 -15.54 -9.45 3.27
CA ILE A 102 -15.52 -9.73 1.83
C ILE A 102 -16.60 -10.74 1.45
N ALA A 103 -16.78 -11.80 2.24
CA ALA A 103 -17.81 -12.79 1.97
C ALA A 103 -19.24 -12.21 2.09
N ALA A 104 -19.48 -11.36 3.11
CA ALA A 104 -20.77 -10.72 3.33
C ALA A 104 -21.12 -9.65 2.29
N HIS A 105 -20.11 -9.01 1.69
CA HIS A 105 -20.23 -7.88 0.76
C HIS A 105 -19.48 -8.13 -0.55
N SER A 106 -19.56 -9.34 -1.07
CA SER A 106 -18.82 -9.78 -2.27
C SER A 106 -19.23 -9.07 -3.57
N ASP A 107 -20.35 -8.35 -3.55
CA ASP A 107 -20.76 -7.41 -4.60
C ASP A 107 -19.99 -6.08 -4.57
N ARG A 108 -19.41 -5.68 -3.43
CA ARG A 108 -18.71 -4.41 -3.22
C ARG A 108 -17.23 -4.53 -2.87
N LEU A 109 -16.82 -5.65 -2.27
CA LEU A 109 -15.45 -5.89 -1.81
C LEU A 109 -14.86 -7.13 -2.48
N MET A 110 -13.54 -7.14 -2.65
CA MET A 110 -12.80 -8.33 -3.04
C MET A 110 -11.39 -8.34 -2.44
N GLN A 111 -10.80 -9.51 -2.24
CA GLN A 111 -9.41 -9.61 -1.85
C GLN A 111 -8.50 -9.46 -3.08
N VAL A 112 -7.41 -8.74 -2.92
CA VAL A 112 -6.35 -8.58 -3.94
C VAL A 112 -5.13 -9.39 -3.50
N ARG A 113 -4.73 -10.36 -4.33
CA ARG A 113 -3.57 -11.24 -4.10
C ARG A 113 -2.56 -11.19 -5.24
N THR A 114 -2.95 -10.69 -6.40
CA THR A 114 -2.14 -10.61 -7.62
C THR A 114 -2.33 -9.26 -8.31
N ALA A 115 -1.44 -8.92 -9.25
CA ALA A 115 -1.59 -7.72 -10.06
C ALA A 115 -2.87 -7.76 -10.92
N ALA A 116 -3.29 -8.95 -11.38
CA ALA A 116 -4.54 -9.13 -12.13
C ALA A 116 -5.78 -8.83 -11.29
N ASP A 117 -5.75 -9.09 -9.97
CA ASP A 117 -6.86 -8.75 -9.08
C ASP A 117 -7.07 -7.23 -8.95
N LEU A 118 -6.00 -6.41 -9.08
CA LEU A 118 -6.13 -4.95 -9.10
C LEU A 118 -6.97 -4.49 -10.30
N GLU A 119 -6.71 -5.03 -11.47
CA GLU A 119 -7.50 -4.75 -12.67
C GLU A 119 -8.94 -5.27 -12.54
N SER A 120 -9.10 -6.45 -11.95
CA SER A 120 -10.42 -7.03 -11.68
C SER A 120 -11.24 -6.14 -10.74
N ALA A 121 -10.62 -5.63 -9.67
CA ALA A 121 -11.26 -4.69 -8.74
C ALA A 121 -11.67 -3.41 -9.47
N ARG A 122 -10.75 -2.79 -10.22
CA ARG A 122 -11.01 -1.59 -11.01
C ARG A 122 -12.17 -1.79 -11.99
N CYS A 123 -12.13 -2.86 -12.78
CA CYS A 123 -13.13 -3.11 -13.82
C CYS A 123 -14.50 -3.52 -13.28
N SER A 124 -14.56 -4.17 -12.12
CA SER A 124 -15.82 -4.54 -11.47
C SER A 124 -16.43 -3.41 -10.62
N GLY A 125 -15.70 -2.33 -10.37
CA GLY A 125 -16.12 -1.26 -9.46
C GLY A 125 -16.15 -1.65 -7.99
N LYS A 126 -15.52 -2.77 -7.62
CA LYS A 126 -15.36 -3.21 -6.23
C LYS A 126 -14.13 -2.57 -5.62
N LEU A 127 -14.14 -2.36 -4.30
CA LEU A 127 -12.93 -2.01 -3.58
C LEU A 127 -12.10 -3.26 -3.33
N GLY A 128 -10.89 -3.31 -3.88
CA GLY A 128 -9.91 -4.35 -3.63
C GLY A 128 -9.20 -4.16 -2.29
N LEU A 129 -9.16 -5.17 -1.45
CA LEU A 129 -8.46 -5.16 -0.16
C LEU A 129 -7.14 -5.93 -0.30
N ILE A 130 -6.02 -5.22 -0.17
CA ILE A 130 -4.67 -5.79 -0.10
C ILE A 130 -4.36 -5.98 1.38
N TYR A 131 -4.06 -7.20 1.83
CA TYR A 131 -3.70 -7.43 3.22
C TYR A 131 -2.23 -7.09 3.45
N GLY A 132 -1.98 -6.17 4.39
CA GLY A 132 -0.65 -5.71 4.76
C GLY A 132 -0.41 -5.75 6.28
N PHE A 133 0.87 -5.83 6.63
CA PHE A 133 1.36 -5.69 8.00
C PHE A 133 1.91 -4.28 8.20
N GLN A 134 1.67 -3.71 9.37
CA GLN A 134 2.41 -2.55 9.88
C GLN A 134 3.46 -2.91 10.94
N ASP A 135 3.62 -4.19 11.27
CA ASP A 135 4.63 -4.69 12.18
C ASP A 135 4.92 -6.16 11.85
N ALA A 136 6.19 -6.56 11.81
CA ALA A 136 6.57 -7.96 11.60
C ALA A 136 6.55 -8.80 12.89
N THR A 137 6.16 -8.25 14.05
CA THR A 137 6.09 -9.00 15.31
C THR A 137 5.19 -10.24 15.27
N PRO A 138 4.12 -10.34 14.45
CA PRO A 138 3.37 -11.60 14.28
C PRO A 138 4.21 -12.77 13.76
N MET A 139 5.33 -12.48 13.10
CA MET A 139 6.27 -13.49 12.59
C MET A 139 6.99 -14.24 13.73
N GLY A 140 7.18 -13.59 14.90
CA GLY A 140 8.04 -14.14 15.96
C GLY A 140 9.45 -14.40 15.44
N GLU A 141 10.02 -15.54 15.77
CA GLU A 141 11.36 -15.98 15.31
C GLU A 141 11.29 -16.96 14.12
N ASP A 142 10.10 -17.16 13.55
CA ASP A 142 9.82 -18.21 12.58
C ASP A 142 9.60 -17.62 11.17
N LEU A 143 10.58 -17.80 10.30
CA LEU A 143 10.50 -17.33 8.90
C LEU A 143 9.50 -18.12 8.05
N ASP A 144 9.11 -19.33 8.44
CA ASP A 144 8.11 -20.10 7.69
C ASP A 144 6.72 -19.51 7.84
N ARG A 145 6.50 -18.65 8.84
CA ARG A 145 5.27 -17.86 8.95
C ARG A 145 5.06 -16.89 7.79
N VAL A 146 6.10 -16.53 7.03
CA VAL A 146 5.93 -15.78 5.78
C VAL A 146 5.04 -16.57 4.82
N ASP A 147 5.30 -17.87 4.67
CA ASP A 147 4.50 -18.73 3.80
C ASP A 147 3.07 -18.84 4.29
N MET A 148 2.88 -19.08 5.59
CA MET A 148 1.57 -19.17 6.22
C MET A 148 0.75 -17.87 6.01
N PHE A 149 1.31 -16.71 6.33
CA PHE A 149 0.59 -15.45 6.17
C PHE A 149 0.33 -15.12 4.70
N ARG A 150 1.25 -15.47 3.82
CA ARG A 150 1.07 -15.30 2.39
C ARG A 150 -0.07 -16.16 1.84
N ASP A 151 -0.21 -17.40 2.31
CA ASP A 151 -1.32 -18.31 1.98
C ASP A 151 -2.65 -17.78 2.53
N LEU A 152 -2.63 -17.14 3.70
CA LEU A 152 -3.77 -16.41 4.26
C LEU A 152 -4.10 -15.10 3.50
N GLY A 153 -3.27 -14.71 2.54
CA GLY A 153 -3.53 -13.60 1.63
C GLY A 153 -2.73 -12.33 1.88
N VAL A 154 -1.83 -12.30 2.88
CA VAL A 154 -0.96 -11.14 3.13
C VAL A 154 0.02 -10.96 1.97
N ARG A 155 0.21 -9.72 1.52
CA ARG A 155 1.06 -9.39 0.37
C ARG A 155 2.12 -8.32 0.66
N ILE A 156 1.91 -7.54 1.72
CA ILE A 156 2.78 -6.43 2.12
C ILE A 156 3.22 -6.67 3.56
N PHE A 157 4.53 -6.58 3.83
CA PHE A 157 5.09 -6.84 5.15
C PHE A 157 5.95 -5.67 5.59
N GLN A 158 5.43 -4.82 6.48
CA GLN A 158 6.22 -3.79 7.13
C GLN A 158 7.12 -4.42 8.19
N LEU A 159 8.40 -4.05 8.19
CA LEU A 159 9.41 -4.71 9.01
C LEU A 159 9.31 -4.34 10.49
N THR A 160 9.10 -3.07 10.78
CA THR A 160 9.05 -2.55 12.17
C THR A 160 7.88 -1.59 12.31
N TYR A 161 7.30 -1.51 13.50
CA TYR A 161 6.52 -0.35 13.92
C TYR A 161 7.47 0.70 14.53
N ASN A 162 6.99 1.58 15.39
CA ASN A 162 7.74 2.72 15.92
C ASN A 162 8.98 2.34 16.74
N ARG A 163 9.01 1.18 17.40
CA ARG A 163 10.06 0.71 18.28
C ARG A 163 10.86 -0.43 17.66
N ARG A 164 11.93 -0.84 18.36
CA ARG A 164 12.68 -2.04 18.02
C ARG A 164 11.82 -3.28 18.13
N ASN A 165 11.96 -4.18 17.15
CA ASN A 165 11.52 -5.55 17.21
C ASN A 165 12.68 -6.50 16.82
N LEU A 166 12.42 -7.79 16.60
CA LEU A 166 13.43 -8.76 16.20
C LEU A 166 14.07 -8.47 14.83
N VAL A 167 13.37 -7.73 13.98
CA VAL A 167 13.80 -7.42 12.60
C VAL A 167 14.78 -6.26 12.56
N GLY A 168 14.53 -5.22 13.38
CA GLY A 168 15.35 -4.01 13.37
C GLY A 168 14.76 -2.89 14.21
N ASP A 169 15.32 -1.71 14.06
CA ASP A 169 14.89 -0.52 14.79
C ASP A 169 13.80 0.22 14.02
N GLY A 170 12.71 0.56 14.74
CA GLY A 170 11.71 1.51 14.28
C GLY A 170 12.17 2.96 14.44
N CYS A 171 11.39 3.88 13.87
CA CYS A 171 11.76 5.32 13.81
C CYS A 171 11.87 6.03 15.17
N LEU A 172 11.34 5.46 16.25
CA LEU A 172 11.45 6.01 17.60
C LEU A 172 12.53 5.32 18.45
N GLU A 173 13.26 4.35 17.89
CA GLU A 173 14.32 3.67 18.61
C GLU A 173 15.59 4.52 18.64
N PRO A 174 16.05 4.98 19.83
CA PRO A 174 17.16 5.93 19.91
C PRO A 174 18.50 5.37 19.39
N GLY A 175 18.66 4.03 19.46
CA GLY A 175 19.90 3.37 19.05
C GLY A 175 20.15 3.37 17.56
N ASN A 176 19.08 3.46 16.74
CA ASN A 176 19.15 3.40 15.28
C ASN A 176 20.17 2.36 14.78
N ALA A 177 20.10 1.13 15.36
CA ALA A 177 21.09 0.08 15.12
C ALA A 177 20.94 -0.64 13.76
N GLY A 178 19.82 -0.38 13.05
CA GLY A 178 19.58 -0.94 11.73
C GLY A 178 18.95 -2.33 11.76
N LEU A 179 19.09 -3.09 10.68
CA LEU A 179 18.58 -4.46 10.55
C LEU A 179 19.37 -5.44 11.42
N SER A 180 18.64 -6.32 12.10
CA SER A 180 19.23 -7.49 12.75
C SER A 180 19.63 -8.57 11.72
N THR A 181 20.36 -9.59 12.18
CA THR A 181 20.63 -10.78 11.36
C THR A 181 19.32 -11.49 10.94
N PHE A 182 18.33 -11.54 11.85
CA PHE A 182 16.99 -12.07 11.54
C PHE A 182 16.28 -11.21 10.50
N GLY A 183 16.37 -9.88 10.62
CA GLY A 183 15.78 -8.94 9.68
C GLY A 183 16.28 -9.10 8.26
N ARG A 184 17.60 -9.30 8.08
CA ARG A 184 18.19 -9.57 6.75
C ARG A 184 17.63 -10.86 6.13
N LYS A 185 17.54 -11.95 6.95
CA LYS A 185 16.92 -13.21 6.50
C LYS A 185 15.44 -13.05 6.15
N LEU A 186 14.71 -12.22 6.92
CA LEU A 186 13.31 -11.94 6.61
C LEU A 186 13.15 -11.19 5.28
N VAL A 187 13.99 -10.19 5.00
CA VAL A 187 14.00 -9.48 3.71
C VAL A 187 14.27 -10.45 2.55
N ASP A 188 15.28 -11.33 2.69
CA ASP A 188 15.58 -12.37 1.69
C ASP A 188 14.38 -13.29 1.46
N LYS A 189 13.74 -13.78 2.54
CA LYS A 189 12.55 -14.66 2.46
C LYS A 189 11.38 -13.97 1.80
N LEU A 190 11.11 -12.70 2.12
CA LEU A 190 10.03 -11.91 1.50
C LEU A 190 10.28 -11.71 0.00
N ASN A 191 11.53 -11.43 -0.40
CA ASN A 191 11.90 -11.32 -1.82
C ASN A 191 11.69 -12.66 -2.55
N GLU A 192 12.14 -13.78 -1.98
CA GLU A 192 11.96 -15.12 -2.52
C GLU A 192 10.46 -15.43 -2.74
N ARG A 193 9.64 -15.04 -1.77
CA ARG A 193 8.19 -15.28 -1.80
C ARG A 193 7.40 -14.23 -2.56
N LYS A 194 8.05 -13.29 -3.25
CA LYS A 194 7.40 -12.20 -3.99
C LYS A 194 6.39 -11.44 -3.12
N ALA A 195 6.77 -11.14 -1.89
CA ALA A 195 6.02 -10.31 -0.96
C ALA A 195 6.67 -8.93 -0.87
N LEU A 196 5.87 -7.88 -0.86
CA LEU A 196 6.38 -6.51 -0.80
C LEU A 196 6.87 -6.19 0.62
N VAL A 197 8.11 -5.73 0.72
CA VAL A 197 8.67 -5.15 1.96
C VAL A 197 8.22 -3.70 2.08
N ASP A 198 7.77 -3.29 3.27
CA ASP A 198 7.42 -1.91 3.60
C ASP A 198 8.29 -1.38 4.76
N LEU A 199 8.75 -0.14 4.65
CA LEU A 199 9.70 0.51 5.56
C LEU A 199 9.13 1.76 6.25
N SER A 200 7.83 1.97 6.21
CA SER A 200 7.18 3.24 6.62
C SER A 200 7.52 3.67 8.05
N HIS A 201 7.54 2.74 9.00
CA HIS A 201 7.91 3.02 10.40
C HIS A 201 9.37 2.69 10.74
N ALA A 202 10.16 2.20 9.78
CA ALA A 202 11.55 1.84 10.04
C ALA A 202 12.41 3.06 10.37
N GLY A 203 13.37 2.89 11.27
CA GLY A 203 14.40 3.89 11.54
C GLY A 203 15.30 4.09 10.31
N GLU A 204 16.00 5.22 10.23
CA GLU A 204 16.79 5.59 9.05
C GLU A 204 17.77 4.49 8.65
N ARG A 205 18.55 3.97 9.60
CA ARG A 205 19.53 2.92 9.30
C ARG A 205 18.86 1.61 8.90
N THR A 206 17.74 1.23 9.53
CA THR A 206 16.95 0.06 9.12
C THR A 206 16.44 0.22 7.70
N THR A 207 15.94 1.42 7.34
CA THR A 207 15.48 1.75 5.98
C THR A 207 16.60 1.55 4.97
N LEU A 208 17.75 2.18 5.19
CA LEU A 208 18.87 2.16 4.25
C LEU A 208 19.45 0.73 4.09
N GLU A 209 19.61 0.01 5.19
CA GLU A 209 20.12 -1.36 5.16
C GLU A 209 19.14 -2.35 4.51
N ALA A 210 17.82 -2.16 4.67
CA ALA A 210 16.81 -2.97 4.01
C ALA A 210 16.75 -2.70 2.50
N ILE A 211 16.86 -1.43 2.09
CA ILE A 211 16.95 -1.05 0.67
C ILE A 211 18.19 -1.70 0.03
N GLU A 212 19.33 -1.71 0.72
CA GLU A 212 20.54 -2.34 0.23
C GLU A 212 20.38 -3.87 0.12
N ALA A 213 19.83 -4.52 1.14
CA ALA A 213 19.65 -5.96 1.22
C ALA A 213 18.64 -6.52 0.22
N SER A 214 17.60 -5.74 -0.13
CA SER A 214 16.54 -6.22 -1.01
C SER A 214 17.03 -6.38 -2.46
N LYS A 215 16.60 -7.48 -3.07
CA LYS A 215 16.86 -7.81 -4.49
C LYS A 215 15.77 -7.30 -5.44
N VAL A 216 14.67 -6.82 -4.89
CA VAL A 216 13.50 -6.27 -5.61
C VAL A 216 13.15 -4.90 -5.04
N PRO A 217 12.37 -4.07 -5.78
CA PRO A 217 11.91 -2.78 -5.25
C PRO A 217 11.13 -2.92 -3.94
N ILE A 218 11.21 -1.88 -3.10
CA ILE A 218 10.61 -1.80 -1.76
C ILE A 218 9.63 -0.63 -1.70
N ALA A 219 8.68 -0.67 -0.78
CA ALA A 219 7.80 0.46 -0.45
C ALA A 219 8.22 1.18 0.84
N ILE A 220 7.91 2.45 0.88
CA ILE A 220 7.57 3.22 2.06
C ILE A 220 6.11 3.62 1.84
N SER A 221 5.17 2.78 2.31
CA SER A 221 3.75 2.91 1.93
C SER A 221 3.12 4.20 2.45
N HIS A 222 3.59 4.73 3.60
CA HIS A 222 3.05 5.94 4.22
C HIS A 222 4.12 6.70 5.04
N THR A 223 4.42 7.94 4.66
CA THR A 223 5.41 8.80 5.34
C THR A 223 5.21 10.26 4.94
N GLY A 224 6.00 11.16 5.52
CA GLY A 224 6.24 12.53 5.05
C GLY A 224 7.71 12.73 4.73
N CYS A 225 8.08 13.95 4.32
CA CYS A 225 9.45 14.36 4.01
C CYS A 225 10.06 15.09 5.20
N ALA A 226 11.16 14.59 5.75
CA ALA A 226 11.84 15.20 6.91
C ALA A 226 12.39 16.59 6.60
N ALA A 227 12.71 16.89 5.35
CA ALA A 227 13.13 18.23 4.90
C ALA A 227 12.06 19.30 5.17
N LEU A 228 10.76 18.95 5.12
CA LEU A 228 9.65 19.88 5.38
C LEU A 228 9.18 19.84 6.84
N ALA A 229 9.22 18.67 7.46
CA ALA A 229 8.86 18.49 8.86
C ALA A 229 9.82 17.46 9.51
N PRO A 230 10.84 17.89 10.25
CA PRO A 230 11.89 17.04 10.81
C PRO A 230 11.39 16.25 12.02
N LEU A 231 10.45 15.34 11.77
CA LEU A 231 9.86 14.43 12.75
C LEU A 231 10.32 12.99 12.50
N PRO A 232 10.47 12.14 13.52
CA PRO A 232 11.00 10.77 13.38
C PRO A 232 10.19 9.88 12.43
N ARG A 233 8.91 10.18 12.22
CA ARG A 233 8.04 9.44 11.29
C ARG A 233 8.32 9.75 9.80
N ASN A 234 8.99 10.87 9.54
CA ASN A 234 9.29 11.33 8.19
C ASN A 234 10.64 10.80 7.70
N LYS A 235 10.73 10.56 6.41
CA LYS A 235 11.94 10.06 5.77
C LYS A 235 12.84 11.19 5.26
N THR A 236 14.14 11.00 5.42
CA THR A 236 15.16 11.91 4.88
C THR A 236 15.23 11.82 3.35
N ASP A 237 15.71 12.88 2.69
CA ASP A 237 15.89 12.86 1.24
C ASP A 237 16.87 11.77 0.79
N ASN A 238 17.83 11.39 1.66
CA ASN A 238 18.73 10.27 1.39
C ASN A 238 18.00 8.92 1.34
N GLU A 239 17.08 8.66 2.31
CA GLU A 239 16.25 7.46 2.30
C GLU A 239 15.35 7.42 1.07
N LEU A 240 14.67 8.54 0.77
CA LEU A 240 13.77 8.67 -0.37
C LEU A 240 14.50 8.46 -1.70
N LYS A 241 15.65 9.10 -1.88
CA LYS A 241 16.46 8.95 -3.09
C LYS A 241 16.97 7.51 -3.27
N LYS A 242 17.50 6.90 -2.21
CA LYS A 242 17.98 5.51 -2.25
C LYS A 242 16.86 4.52 -2.59
N LEU A 243 15.66 4.76 -2.07
CA LEU A 243 14.47 3.97 -2.41
C LEU A 243 14.13 4.08 -3.90
N ALA A 244 14.07 5.31 -4.43
CA ALA A 244 13.76 5.57 -5.83
C ALA A 244 14.83 4.99 -6.78
N ASP A 245 16.12 5.13 -6.46
CA ASP A 245 17.24 4.58 -7.22
C ASP A 245 17.15 3.04 -7.38
N LYS A 246 16.42 2.36 -6.49
CA LYS A 246 16.11 0.91 -6.54
C LYS A 246 14.74 0.59 -7.17
N GLY A 247 14.06 1.56 -7.78
CA GLY A 247 12.73 1.38 -8.37
C GLY A 247 11.57 1.36 -7.37
N GLY A 248 11.82 1.73 -6.12
CA GLY A 248 10.84 1.69 -5.03
C GLY A 248 9.72 2.73 -5.15
N TYR A 249 8.91 2.83 -4.11
CA TYR A 249 7.74 3.70 -4.03
C TYR A 249 7.61 4.35 -2.66
N VAL A 250 7.23 5.62 -2.63
CA VAL A 250 6.90 6.36 -1.41
C VAL A 250 5.47 6.90 -1.47
N GLY A 251 4.66 6.57 -0.46
CA GLY A 251 3.33 7.13 -0.23
C GLY A 251 3.37 8.26 0.78
N ILE A 252 2.85 9.43 0.43
CA ILE A 252 2.71 10.54 1.38
C ILE A 252 1.40 10.36 2.16
N TYR A 253 1.47 10.46 3.49
CA TYR A 253 0.32 10.23 4.36
C TYR A 253 -0.51 11.49 4.62
N LEU A 254 -1.70 11.30 5.22
CA LEU A 254 -2.60 12.38 5.61
C LEU A 254 -2.59 12.57 7.14
N MET A 255 -1.41 12.53 7.75
CA MET A 255 -1.20 12.44 9.19
C MET A 255 -0.65 13.75 9.78
N PRO A 256 -0.71 13.93 11.11
CA PRO A 256 -0.25 15.16 11.78
C PRO A 256 1.22 15.48 11.53
N PHE A 257 2.01 14.50 11.13
CA PHE A 257 3.45 14.62 10.93
C PHE A 257 3.87 15.41 9.68
N LEU A 258 2.91 15.86 8.85
CA LEU A 258 3.20 16.76 7.72
C LEU A 258 3.56 18.19 8.17
N ARG A 259 3.40 18.50 9.45
CA ARG A 259 3.86 19.75 10.05
C ARG A 259 4.53 19.49 11.38
N SER A 260 5.55 20.27 11.71
CA SER A 260 6.21 20.20 13.01
C SER A 260 5.32 20.74 14.15
N LYS A 261 4.34 21.61 13.83
CA LYS A 261 3.39 22.19 14.80
C LYS A 261 2.07 22.52 14.12
N GLY A 262 0.96 22.26 14.84
CA GLY A 262 -0.41 22.57 14.43
C GLY A 262 -0.96 21.59 13.41
N GLN A 263 -2.22 21.78 13.06
CA GLN A 263 -2.98 20.89 12.19
C GLN A 263 -2.53 21.04 10.72
N PRO A 264 -2.04 19.95 10.07
CA PRO A 264 -1.80 19.96 8.64
C PRO A 264 -3.11 20.13 7.83
N MET A 265 -2.97 20.78 6.67
CA MET A 265 -4.04 21.00 5.70
C MET A 265 -3.63 20.42 4.34
N ALA A 266 -4.54 20.39 3.37
CA ALA A 266 -4.26 19.85 2.03
C ALA A 266 -3.04 20.49 1.37
N ALA A 267 -2.76 21.78 1.65
CA ALA A 267 -1.56 22.45 1.13
C ALA A 267 -0.26 21.81 1.62
N ASP A 268 -0.22 21.29 2.85
CA ASP A 268 0.95 20.59 3.38
C ASP A 268 1.14 19.24 2.68
N LEU A 269 0.05 18.49 2.44
CA LEU A 269 0.11 17.26 1.64
C LEU A 269 0.70 17.53 0.25
N ILE A 270 0.19 18.55 -0.45
CA ILE A 270 0.68 18.90 -1.79
C ILE A 270 2.16 19.27 -1.75
N ALA A 271 2.60 20.06 -0.76
CA ALA A 271 4.01 20.41 -0.61
C ALA A 271 4.91 19.17 -0.42
N HIS A 272 4.47 18.20 0.40
CA HIS A 272 5.21 16.94 0.59
C HIS A 272 5.22 16.07 -0.68
N LEU A 273 4.12 16.00 -1.43
CA LEU A 273 4.07 15.30 -2.71
C LEU A 273 5.05 15.92 -3.73
N GLU A 274 5.05 17.26 -3.86
CA GLU A 274 5.95 17.96 -4.78
C GLU A 274 7.42 17.78 -4.38
N HIS A 275 7.75 17.91 -3.08
CA HIS A 275 9.10 17.66 -2.59
C HIS A 275 9.55 16.20 -2.87
N ALA A 276 8.69 15.23 -2.60
CA ALA A 276 8.99 13.83 -2.88
C ALA A 276 9.21 13.58 -4.37
N ILE A 277 8.44 14.25 -5.26
CA ILE A 277 8.63 14.17 -6.72
C ILE A 277 9.98 14.77 -7.12
N ASP A 278 10.38 15.89 -6.52
CA ASP A 278 11.68 16.54 -6.80
C ASP A 278 12.86 15.64 -6.38
N VAL A 279 12.72 14.89 -5.29
CA VAL A 279 13.76 13.98 -4.77
C VAL A 279 13.78 12.63 -5.47
N CYS A 280 12.61 12.03 -5.71
CA CYS A 280 12.47 10.65 -6.19
C CYS A 280 12.20 10.54 -7.69
N GLY A 281 11.69 11.60 -8.32
CA GLY A 281 11.06 11.53 -9.64
C GLY A 281 9.58 11.12 -9.56
N GLU A 282 8.81 11.48 -10.59
CA GLU A 282 7.36 11.31 -10.63
C GLU A 282 6.87 9.86 -10.66
N ASP A 283 7.74 8.91 -10.99
CA ASP A 283 7.40 7.49 -11.12
C ASP A 283 7.44 6.73 -9.78
N HIS A 284 7.82 7.41 -8.69
CA HIS A 284 8.07 6.76 -7.40
C HIS A 284 7.16 7.26 -6.27
N VAL A 285 6.31 8.27 -6.53
CA VAL A 285 5.53 8.95 -5.49
C VAL A 285 4.04 8.66 -5.61
N GLY A 286 3.37 8.52 -4.47
CA GLY A 286 1.93 8.39 -4.39
C GLY A 286 1.37 8.71 -3.01
N ILE A 287 0.25 8.10 -2.65
CA ILE A 287 -0.50 8.39 -1.43
C ILE A 287 -0.73 7.10 -0.63
N GLY A 288 -0.44 7.18 0.68
CA GLY A 288 -0.87 6.18 1.66
C GLY A 288 -1.48 6.91 2.84
N SER A 289 -2.80 7.06 2.85
CA SER A 289 -3.49 7.99 3.73
C SER A 289 -3.25 7.77 5.22
N ASP A 290 -2.94 6.53 5.61
CA ASP A 290 -2.83 6.06 7.00
C ASP A 290 -4.12 6.36 7.80
N GLY A 291 -5.28 6.28 7.11
CA GLY A 291 -6.56 6.65 7.67
C GLY A 291 -7.73 5.87 7.11
N VAL A 292 -8.91 6.16 7.65
CA VAL A 292 -10.17 5.54 7.22
C VAL A 292 -10.76 6.28 6.02
N ILE A 293 -11.50 5.55 5.16
CA ILE A 293 -12.15 6.13 3.98
C ILE A 293 -13.31 7.04 4.37
N SER A 294 -14.14 6.62 5.32
CA SER A 294 -15.31 7.40 5.73
C SER A 294 -14.91 8.73 6.39
N PRO A 295 -15.64 9.81 6.13
CA PRO A 295 -15.43 11.08 6.82
C PRO A 295 -15.64 10.93 8.33
N ILE A 296 -14.79 11.59 9.11
CA ILE A 296 -14.87 11.58 10.57
C ILE A 296 -15.73 12.77 11.02
N ALA A 297 -16.83 12.49 11.71
CA ALA A 297 -17.66 13.53 12.34
C ALA A 297 -16.96 14.06 13.61
N VAL A 298 -16.48 15.30 13.56
CA VAL A 298 -15.78 15.95 14.67
C VAL A 298 -16.78 16.46 15.70
N THR A 299 -17.37 15.53 16.46
CA THR A 299 -18.28 15.84 17.58
C THR A 299 -17.51 16.05 18.90
N PRO A 300 -18.14 16.60 19.96
CA PRO A 300 -17.52 16.66 21.28
C PRO A 300 -17.09 15.29 21.80
N GLU A 301 -17.88 14.24 21.55
CA GLU A 301 -17.60 12.87 21.94
C GLU A 301 -16.37 12.33 21.20
N PHE A 302 -16.28 12.59 19.89
CA PHE A 302 -15.10 12.23 19.10
C PHE A 302 -13.85 12.91 19.65
N LYS A 303 -13.90 14.22 19.90
CA LYS A 303 -12.76 14.98 20.44
C LYS A 303 -12.26 14.40 21.77
N LYS A 304 -13.20 14.05 22.66
CA LYS A 304 -12.84 13.42 23.93
C LYS A 304 -12.19 12.07 23.73
N LYS A 305 -12.79 11.19 22.92
CA LYS A 305 -12.28 9.85 22.62
C LYS A 305 -10.89 9.93 21.98
N PHE A 306 -10.71 10.81 21.02
CA PHE A 306 -9.43 11.04 20.36
C PHE A 306 -8.33 11.51 21.34
N ALA A 307 -8.65 12.48 22.20
CA ALA A 307 -7.71 12.94 23.21
C ALA A 307 -7.34 11.83 24.22
N ASP A 308 -8.31 11.04 24.65
CA ASP A 308 -8.09 9.89 25.54
C ASP A 308 -7.18 8.85 24.87
N GLU A 309 -7.37 8.56 23.58
CA GLU A 309 -6.55 7.64 22.79
C GLU A 309 -5.10 8.14 22.65
N VAL A 310 -4.90 9.39 22.25
CA VAL A 310 -3.54 9.97 22.16
C VAL A 310 -2.83 9.90 23.51
N ASN A 311 -3.53 10.18 24.62
CA ASN A 311 -2.97 10.10 25.96
C ASN A 311 -2.65 8.64 26.37
N ASP A 312 -3.48 7.65 25.96
CA ASP A 312 -3.18 6.23 26.18
C ASP A 312 -1.95 5.78 25.40
N ARG A 313 -1.85 6.15 24.12
CA ARG A 313 -0.67 5.91 23.29
C ARG A 313 0.61 6.49 23.92
N ARG A 314 0.53 7.70 24.49
CA ARG A 314 1.64 8.30 25.24
C ARG A 314 2.02 7.47 26.47
N LYS A 315 1.05 7.01 27.27
CA LYS A 315 1.29 6.15 28.45
C LYS A 315 1.93 4.81 28.06
N ARG A 316 1.48 4.22 26.95
CA ARG A 316 2.06 2.98 26.41
C ARG A 316 3.42 3.20 25.74
N GLY A 317 3.84 4.46 25.56
CA GLY A 317 5.09 4.86 24.94
C GLY A 317 5.18 4.45 23.45
N ILE A 318 4.06 4.38 22.75
CA ILE A 318 3.97 4.11 21.30
C ILE A 318 3.61 5.35 20.49
N SER A 319 3.30 6.48 21.18
CA SER A 319 3.03 7.77 20.54
C SER A 319 4.30 8.33 19.91
N ALA A 320 4.20 8.87 18.71
CA ALA A 320 5.29 9.55 18.03
C ALA A 320 5.25 11.08 18.30
N PRO A 321 6.41 11.76 18.30
CA PRO A 321 6.45 13.23 18.27
C PRO A 321 5.63 13.76 17.10
N GLY A 322 4.70 14.68 17.38
CA GLY A 322 3.69 15.19 16.43
C GLY A 322 2.28 14.69 16.69
N GLU A 323 2.09 13.59 17.44
CA GLU A 323 0.77 13.21 17.96
C GLU A 323 0.39 14.14 19.12
N ASP A 324 -0.73 14.85 18.98
CA ASP A 324 -1.24 15.78 19.98
C ASP A 324 -2.76 15.66 20.10
N PRO A 325 -3.35 15.74 21.33
CA PRO A 325 -4.81 15.67 21.52
C PRO A 325 -5.61 16.73 20.74
N ASP A 326 -4.96 17.86 20.40
CA ASP A 326 -5.56 18.97 19.66
C ASP A 326 -5.23 18.96 18.16
N VAL A 327 -4.49 17.93 17.68
CA VAL A 327 -4.10 17.79 16.26
C VAL A 327 -4.56 16.44 15.74
N TYR A 328 -5.60 16.46 14.89
CA TYR A 328 -6.21 15.23 14.37
C TYR A 328 -5.25 14.43 13.49
N THR A 329 -5.43 13.10 13.50
CA THR A 329 -4.74 12.14 12.64
C THR A 329 -5.38 12.06 11.23
N PHE A 330 -5.90 13.17 10.77
CA PHE A 330 -6.41 13.35 9.40
C PHE A 330 -6.32 14.83 9.01
N ILE A 331 -6.38 15.09 7.72
CA ILE A 331 -6.37 16.46 7.16
C ILE A 331 -7.80 16.97 7.07
N PRO A 332 -8.20 18.04 7.82
CA PRO A 332 -9.59 18.46 7.93
C PRO A 332 -10.28 18.84 6.61
N ASP A 333 -9.58 19.51 5.69
CA ASP A 333 -10.12 19.90 4.37
C ASP A 333 -10.07 18.77 3.32
N LEU A 334 -9.53 17.58 3.71
CA LEU A 334 -9.61 16.31 2.99
C LEU A 334 -10.40 15.25 3.74
N ASN A 335 -11.13 15.61 4.81
CA ASN A 335 -11.96 14.69 5.59
C ASN A 335 -13.27 14.39 4.85
N ARG A 336 -13.15 13.65 3.74
CA ARG A 336 -14.25 13.30 2.83
C ARG A 336 -13.93 11.94 2.18
N ALA A 337 -14.96 11.18 1.80
CA ALA A 337 -14.78 9.88 1.18
C ALA A 337 -14.04 9.97 -0.17
N ASP A 338 -14.42 10.95 -1.01
CA ASP A 338 -13.85 11.20 -2.35
C ASP A 338 -12.56 12.04 -2.32
N ARG A 339 -11.76 11.94 -1.24
CA ARG A 339 -10.53 12.74 -1.05
C ARG A 339 -9.51 12.59 -2.18
N PHE A 340 -9.42 11.42 -2.81
CA PHE A 340 -8.52 11.20 -3.94
C PHE A 340 -8.91 12.04 -5.16
N ALA A 341 -10.21 12.21 -5.43
CA ALA A 341 -10.67 13.14 -6.47
C ALA A 341 -10.32 14.58 -6.10
N ARG A 342 -10.50 14.98 -4.83
CA ARG A 342 -10.12 16.32 -4.37
C ARG A 342 -8.61 16.58 -4.48
N ILE A 343 -7.77 15.60 -4.19
CA ILE A 343 -6.32 15.70 -4.36
C ILE A 343 -5.97 15.86 -5.85
N ALA A 344 -6.65 15.12 -6.75
CA ALA A 344 -6.47 15.30 -8.19
C ALA A 344 -6.76 16.75 -8.63
N GLU A 345 -7.86 17.34 -8.16
CA GLU A 345 -8.21 18.74 -8.44
C GLU A 345 -7.13 19.71 -7.95
N LEU A 346 -6.61 19.50 -6.74
CA LEU A 346 -5.55 20.33 -6.16
C LEU A 346 -4.25 20.24 -6.95
N LEU A 347 -3.86 19.05 -7.38
CA LEU A 347 -2.68 18.84 -8.22
C LEU A 347 -2.87 19.47 -9.63
N SER A 348 -4.05 19.33 -10.23
CA SER A 348 -4.39 19.95 -11.51
C SER A 348 -4.35 21.49 -11.42
N ALA A 349 -4.87 22.07 -10.33
CA ALA A 349 -4.80 23.52 -10.08
C ALA A 349 -3.34 24.02 -9.97
N ARG A 350 -2.40 23.15 -9.57
CA ARG A 350 -0.95 23.41 -9.55
C ARG A 350 -0.25 23.07 -10.87
N LYS A 351 -1.02 22.75 -11.92
CA LYS A 351 -0.55 22.46 -13.29
C LYS A 351 0.25 21.16 -13.44
N HIS A 352 0.05 20.19 -12.55
CA HIS A 352 0.51 18.83 -12.82
C HIS A 352 -0.27 18.24 -14.00
N SER A 353 0.41 17.50 -14.87
CA SER A 353 -0.24 16.81 -15.99
C SER A 353 -1.15 15.67 -15.51
N ASP A 354 -2.20 15.35 -16.28
CA ASP A 354 -3.11 14.25 -15.97
C ASP A 354 -2.35 12.93 -15.80
N VAL A 355 -1.35 12.65 -16.63
CA VAL A 355 -0.49 11.46 -16.53
C VAL A 355 0.24 11.40 -15.18
N ARG A 356 0.82 12.54 -14.72
CA ARG A 356 1.47 12.59 -13.41
C ARG A 356 0.46 12.41 -12.27
N ILE A 357 -0.73 12.99 -12.38
CA ILE A 357 -1.80 12.83 -11.39
C ILE A 357 -2.22 11.36 -11.29
N GLU A 358 -2.42 10.68 -12.42
CA GLU A 358 -2.74 9.25 -12.45
C GLU A 358 -1.66 8.38 -11.80
N LYS A 359 -0.37 8.67 -12.07
CA LYS A 359 0.76 8.02 -11.41
C LYS A 359 0.68 8.15 -9.89
N ILE A 360 0.49 9.38 -9.37
CA ILE A 360 0.42 9.68 -7.94
C ILE A 360 -0.78 8.98 -7.29
N LEU A 361 -1.95 8.99 -7.93
CA LEU A 361 -3.18 8.48 -7.33
C LEU A 361 -3.26 6.94 -7.28
N GLY A 362 -2.33 6.22 -7.91
CA GLY A 362 -2.33 4.76 -7.82
C GLY A 362 -1.44 4.06 -8.84
N GLY A 363 -1.16 4.68 -10.00
CA GLY A 363 -0.37 4.06 -11.08
C GLY A 363 1.02 3.61 -10.61
N ASN A 364 1.72 4.44 -9.83
CA ASN A 364 3.05 4.11 -9.32
C ASN A 364 3.02 2.94 -8.33
N PHE A 365 2.01 2.88 -7.46
CA PHE A 365 1.89 1.75 -6.53
C PHE A 365 1.51 0.46 -7.26
N ALA A 366 0.59 0.54 -8.23
CA ALA A 366 0.24 -0.60 -9.08
C ALA A 366 1.45 -1.16 -9.84
N ARG A 367 2.30 -0.27 -10.39
CA ARG A 367 3.58 -0.66 -11.01
C ARG A 367 4.47 -1.42 -10.04
N LEU A 368 4.70 -0.85 -8.84
CA LEU A 368 5.53 -1.51 -7.82
C LEU A 368 4.99 -2.90 -7.46
N LEU A 369 3.67 -3.02 -7.25
CA LEU A 369 3.05 -4.31 -6.91
C LEU A 369 3.28 -5.34 -8.02
N LYS A 370 3.14 -4.93 -9.28
CA LYS A 370 3.42 -5.79 -10.43
C LYS A 370 4.90 -6.19 -10.51
N ASP A 371 5.81 -5.25 -10.30
CA ASP A 371 7.26 -5.49 -10.33
C ASP A 371 7.70 -6.51 -9.26
N VAL A 372 7.04 -6.49 -8.08
CA VAL A 372 7.39 -7.37 -6.96
C VAL A 372 6.63 -8.70 -6.99
N TRP A 373 5.32 -8.68 -7.25
CA TRP A 373 4.50 -9.90 -7.21
C TRP A 373 4.62 -10.74 -8.49
N GLY A 374 4.96 -10.10 -9.61
CA GLY A 374 4.88 -10.65 -10.96
C GLY A 374 3.45 -10.59 -11.52
N ASP A 375 3.30 -11.15 -12.72
CA ASP A 375 2.02 -11.28 -13.41
C ASP A 375 1.15 -12.38 -12.84
#